data_bb408b5ca66fbfc67783519e963bff15
#
_entry.id   bb408b5ca66fbfc67783519e963bff15
#
_cell.length_a   1.000
_cell.length_b   1.000
_cell.length_c   1.000
_cell.angle_alpha   90.00
_cell.angle_beta   90.00
_cell.angle_gamma   90.00
#
_symmetry.space_group_name_H-M   'P 1'
#
loop_
_entity.id
_entity.type
_entity.pdbx_description
1 polymer ?
#
loop_
_entity_poly.entity_id
_entity_poly.type
_entity_poly.pdbx_seq_one_letter_code
_entity_poly.pdbx_strand_id
1 'polypeptide(L)'
;PPRAPAAAIGRAAAILSLRDPDTIMGSFAADQVISPVEVFQDAVRQAVETAATGRIVTIGIEPTHAATGFGYIRRGRRLRVAGAPDAHDVAAFVEKPDLKVAQQYVKSGRYLWNAGMFVAPVGLMLAHLEENEPALHAGLMEIARAWETPERDEVMARVWPELTKTAIDYAVAEPAAAVGDVAVIPGSFTWDDVGDFAAIARLNPVRDASGITVIGDTPRVYSDDA
;
A
#
# COMPACT_ATOMS: atom_id res chain seq x y z
N PRO A 1 -16.70 -11.10 -8.09
CA PRO A 1 -16.89 -9.69 -7.83
C PRO A 1 -15.61 -9.06 -7.23
N PRO A 2 -15.38 -7.74 -7.38
CA PRO A 2 -14.24 -7.07 -6.77
C PRO A 2 -14.31 -7.13 -5.24
N ARG A 3 -13.15 -7.20 -4.59
CA ARG A 3 -12.98 -7.18 -3.14
C ARG A 3 -11.99 -6.08 -2.74
N ALA A 4 -12.02 -5.66 -1.48
CA ALA A 4 -11.07 -4.71 -0.93
C ALA A 4 -9.63 -5.28 -0.90
N PRO A 5 -8.59 -4.45 -0.82
CA PRO A 5 -7.18 -4.87 -0.93
C PRO A 5 -6.78 -5.99 0.03
N ALA A 6 -7.32 -6.04 1.26
CA ALA A 6 -6.98 -7.09 2.23
C ALA A 6 -7.22 -8.50 1.70
N ALA A 7 -8.35 -8.73 0.99
CA ALA A 7 -8.64 -10.04 0.42
C ALA A 7 -7.67 -10.41 -0.71
N ALA A 8 -7.27 -9.46 -1.55
CA ALA A 8 -6.35 -9.72 -2.65
C ALA A 8 -4.94 -10.02 -2.15
N ILE A 9 -4.42 -9.18 -1.25
CA ILE A 9 -3.09 -9.33 -0.64
C ILE A 9 -3.03 -10.60 0.21
N GLY A 10 -4.04 -10.80 1.07
CA GLY A 10 -4.12 -11.97 1.95
C GLY A 10 -4.23 -13.29 1.19
N ARG A 11 -4.94 -13.32 0.02
CA ARG A 11 -4.97 -14.51 -0.84
C ARG A 11 -3.57 -14.85 -1.37
N ALA A 12 -2.83 -13.85 -1.85
CA ALA A 12 -1.47 -14.07 -2.32
C ALA A 12 -0.58 -14.58 -1.18
N ALA A 13 -0.65 -13.96 0.00
CA ALA A 13 0.08 -14.40 1.18
C ALA A 13 -0.26 -15.85 1.57
N ALA A 14 -1.56 -16.22 1.58
CA ALA A 14 -2.01 -17.56 1.91
C ALA A 14 -1.51 -18.63 0.92
N ILE A 15 -1.54 -18.34 -0.38
CA ILE A 15 -1.01 -19.26 -1.40
C ILE A 15 0.50 -19.41 -1.26
N LEU A 16 1.22 -18.32 -1.10
CA LEU A 16 2.67 -18.33 -0.96
C LEU A 16 3.12 -19.05 0.31
N SER A 17 2.42 -18.87 1.43
CA SER A 17 2.75 -19.54 2.71
C SER A 17 2.65 -21.07 2.64
N LEU A 18 1.75 -21.61 1.82
CA LEU A 18 1.63 -23.05 1.59
C LEU A 18 2.75 -23.61 0.70
N ARG A 19 3.38 -22.76 -0.13
CA ARG A 19 4.51 -23.15 -0.97
C ARG A 19 5.82 -23.03 -0.21
N ASP A 20 6.01 -21.91 0.47
CA ASP A 20 7.19 -21.62 1.28
C ASP A 20 6.81 -20.62 2.38
N PRO A 21 6.73 -21.07 3.66
CA PRO A 21 6.33 -20.23 4.79
C PRO A 21 7.31 -19.09 5.10
N ASP A 22 8.55 -19.18 4.63
CA ASP A 22 9.59 -18.16 4.85
C ASP A 22 9.58 -17.07 3.76
N THR A 23 8.65 -17.15 2.79
CA THR A 23 8.55 -16.17 1.71
C THR A 23 8.31 -14.76 2.24
N ILE A 24 9.10 -13.80 1.73
CA ILE A 24 8.82 -12.37 1.85
C ILE A 24 8.08 -11.92 0.59
N MET A 25 6.89 -11.37 0.79
CA MET A 25 6.02 -10.90 -0.30
C MET A 25 6.03 -9.38 -0.37
N GLY A 26 6.12 -8.82 -1.59
CA GLY A 26 5.85 -7.42 -1.88
C GLY A 26 4.47 -7.23 -2.53
N SER A 27 3.69 -6.27 -2.04
CA SER A 27 2.41 -5.86 -2.62
C SER A 27 2.51 -4.41 -3.09
N PHE A 28 2.32 -4.20 -4.39
CA PHE A 28 2.41 -2.89 -5.03
C PHE A 28 1.17 -2.66 -5.91
N ALA A 29 0.60 -1.45 -5.84
CA ALA A 29 -0.44 -1.06 -6.78
C ALA A 29 0.15 -0.85 -8.18
N ALA A 30 -0.58 -1.27 -9.22
CA ALA A 30 -0.09 -1.23 -10.60
C ALA A 30 -0.35 0.09 -11.32
N ASP A 31 -1.11 0.98 -10.71
CA ASP A 31 -1.61 2.25 -11.28
C ASP A 31 -0.92 3.50 -10.70
N GLN A 32 0.13 3.32 -9.91
CA GLN A 32 0.91 4.42 -9.32
C GLN A 32 2.03 4.90 -10.26
N VAL A 33 2.26 6.20 -10.28
CA VAL A 33 3.37 6.81 -11.02
C VAL A 33 4.51 7.12 -10.08
N ILE A 34 5.70 6.60 -10.39
CA ILE A 34 6.89 6.67 -9.53
C ILE A 34 8.10 7.10 -10.36
N SER A 35 8.85 8.08 -9.87
CA SER A 35 10.08 8.56 -10.52
C SER A 35 11.04 9.22 -9.52
N PRO A 36 12.35 9.00 -9.62
CA PRO A 36 13.02 8.05 -10.51
C PRO A 36 12.89 6.59 -10.01
N VAL A 37 12.86 5.65 -10.95
CA VAL A 37 12.62 4.22 -10.67
C VAL A 37 13.75 3.61 -9.82
N GLU A 38 14.99 4.05 -10.01
CA GLU A 38 16.15 3.53 -9.28
C GLU A 38 16.07 3.80 -7.77
N VAL A 39 15.54 4.98 -7.39
CA VAL A 39 15.36 5.34 -5.97
C VAL A 39 14.24 4.51 -5.35
N PHE A 40 13.18 4.24 -6.10
CA PHE A 40 12.11 3.32 -5.67
C PHE A 40 12.64 1.90 -5.49
N GLN A 41 13.43 1.38 -6.45
CA GLN A 41 14.04 0.06 -6.35
C GLN A 41 14.95 -0.06 -5.14
N ASP A 42 15.69 1.00 -4.79
CA ASP A 42 16.50 1.02 -3.57
C ASP A 42 15.63 0.95 -2.30
N ALA A 43 14.56 1.73 -2.24
CA ALA A 43 13.61 1.67 -1.12
C ALA A 43 13.00 0.27 -0.98
N VAL A 44 12.66 -0.41 -2.09
CA VAL A 44 12.15 -1.79 -2.08
C VAL A 44 13.21 -2.78 -1.57
N ARG A 45 14.49 -2.64 -2.00
CA ARG A 45 15.58 -3.48 -1.46
C ARG A 45 15.71 -3.33 0.05
N GLN A 46 15.73 -2.08 0.55
CA GLN A 46 15.76 -1.81 1.99
C GLN A 46 14.53 -2.37 2.72
N ALA A 47 13.36 -2.33 2.08
CA ALA A 47 12.14 -2.91 2.66
C ALA A 47 12.24 -4.43 2.79
N VAL A 48 12.82 -5.14 1.80
CA VAL A 48 13.06 -6.59 1.86
C VAL A 48 14.02 -6.94 3.00
N GLU A 49 15.16 -6.24 3.10
CA GLU A 49 16.12 -6.45 4.19
C GLU A 49 15.50 -6.21 5.58
N THR A 50 14.63 -5.20 5.67
CA THR A 50 13.92 -4.90 6.91
C THR A 50 12.85 -5.95 7.22
N ALA A 51 12.09 -6.42 6.22
CA ALA A 51 11.09 -7.47 6.37
C ALA A 51 11.70 -8.79 6.81
N ALA A 52 12.92 -9.12 6.36
CA ALA A 52 13.66 -10.29 6.80
C ALA A 52 13.97 -10.31 8.31
N THR A 53 13.86 -9.17 9.00
CA THR A 53 13.96 -9.08 10.45
C THR A 53 12.65 -9.39 11.19
N GLY A 54 11.60 -9.86 10.48
CA GLY A 54 10.30 -10.18 11.06
C GLY A 54 9.39 -8.97 11.21
N ARG A 55 9.35 -8.07 10.22
CA ARG A 55 8.49 -6.87 10.23
C ARG A 55 7.65 -6.75 8.97
N ILE A 56 6.48 -6.15 9.10
CA ILE A 56 5.72 -5.61 7.97
C ILE A 56 6.31 -4.25 7.64
N VAL A 57 6.76 -4.07 6.41
CA VAL A 57 7.40 -2.83 5.98
C VAL A 57 6.51 -2.11 4.98
N THR A 58 6.29 -0.81 5.21
CA THR A 58 5.65 0.06 4.23
C THR A 58 6.62 1.11 3.71
N ILE A 59 6.35 1.67 2.52
CA ILE A 59 7.09 2.80 1.98
C ILE A 59 6.32 4.07 2.31
N GLY A 60 7.00 5.02 2.94
CA GLY A 60 6.42 6.28 3.37
C GLY A 60 6.88 7.43 2.47
N ILE A 61 5.95 8.24 2.00
CA ILE A 61 6.21 9.39 1.12
C ILE A 61 6.09 10.70 1.89
N GLU A 62 6.99 11.65 1.64
CA GLU A 62 6.92 12.95 2.28
C GLU A 62 5.68 13.74 1.83
N PRO A 63 4.82 14.18 2.76
CA PRO A 63 3.58 14.86 2.41
C PRO A 63 3.85 16.24 1.80
N THR A 64 3.31 16.51 0.62
CA THR A 64 3.37 17.83 -0.04
C THR A 64 2.16 18.70 0.31
N HIS A 65 1.07 18.12 0.82
CA HIS A 65 -0.16 18.79 1.21
C HIS A 65 -0.94 17.96 2.25
N ALA A 66 -2.00 18.54 2.81
CA ALA A 66 -2.85 17.86 3.79
C ALA A 66 -3.91 17.00 3.10
N ALA A 67 -3.51 15.82 2.60
CA ALA A 67 -4.42 14.86 1.99
C ALA A 67 -5.25 14.13 3.05
N THR A 68 -6.56 14.01 2.83
CA THR A 68 -7.47 13.22 3.69
C THR A 68 -7.77 11.84 3.12
N GLY A 69 -7.28 11.55 1.91
CA GLY A 69 -7.44 10.27 1.23
C GLY A 69 -6.35 9.25 1.56
N PHE A 70 -5.27 9.66 2.23
CA PHE A 70 -4.12 8.80 2.52
C PHE A 70 -3.98 8.49 4.02
N GLY A 71 -3.35 7.36 4.32
CA GLY A 71 -2.84 7.05 5.64
C GLY A 71 -1.60 7.88 5.97
N TYR A 72 -1.38 8.15 7.25
CA TYR A 72 -0.22 8.88 7.77
C TYR A 72 0.56 8.01 8.74
N ILE A 73 1.87 7.99 8.55
CA ILE A 73 2.82 7.20 9.34
C ILE A 73 3.73 8.15 10.08
N ARG A 74 3.71 8.12 11.41
CA ARG A 74 4.71 8.83 12.21
C ARG A 74 5.97 7.99 12.31
N ARG A 75 7.09 8.50 11.76
CA ARG A 75 8.39 7.86 11.92
C ARG A 75 8.78 7.77 13.38
N GLY A 76 9.21 6.60 13.78
CA GLY A 76 9.79 6.33 15.08
C GLY A 76 11.32 6.36 15.05
N ARG A 77 11.91 5.54 15.89
CA ARG A 77 13.36 5.39 16.01
C ARG A 77 13.93 4.72 14.75
N ARG A 78 15.12 5.15 14.32
CA ARG A 78 15.87 4.48 13.25
C ARG A 78 16.24 3.06 13.68
N LEU A 79 16.00 2.12 12.81
CA LEU A 79 16.39 0.72 13.00
C LEU A 79 17.84 0.49 12.55
N ARG A 80 18.50 -0.49 13.15
CA ARG A 80 19.85 -0.92 12.77
C ARG A 80 19.74 -2.22 11.96
N VAL A 81 19.33 -2.10 10.71
CA VAL A 81 19.20 -3.22 9.78
C VAL A 81 20.31 -3.16 8.76
N ALA A 82 21.06 -4.26 8.60
CA ALA A 82 22.08 -4.36 7.55
C ALA A 82 21.42 -4.26 6.18
N GLY A 83 21.97 -3.46 5.28
CA GLY A 83 21.39 -3.25 3.94
C GLY A 83 20.19 -2.29 3.90
N ALA A 84 19.67 -1.81 5.06
CA ALA A 84 18.55 -0.90 5.14
C ALA A 84 18.84 0.31 6.07
N PRO A 85 19.74 1.23 5.66
CA PRO A 85 20.13 2.36 6.48
C PRO A 85 18.99 3.33 6.79
N ASP A 86 17.94 3.36 5.98
CA ASP A 86 16.81 4.30 6.13
C ASP A 86 15.59 3.70 6.84
N ALA A 87 15.73 2.48 7.38
CA ALA A 87 14.64 1.82 8.10
C ALA A 87 14.34 2.50 9.45
N HIS A 88 13.05 2.71 9.71
CA HIS A 88 12.55 3.28 10.97
C HIS A 88 11.40 2.44 11.54
N ASP A 89 11.27 2.42 12.87
CA ASP A 89 10.05 2.00 13.53
C ASP A 89 8.88 2.90 13.11
N VAL A 90 7.66 2.37 13.16
CA VAL A 90 6.42 3.16 13.05
C VAL A 90 5.93 3.47 14.46
N ALA A 91 5.92 4.76 14.80
CA ALA A 91 5.47 5.22 16.12
C ALA A 91 3.95 5.49 16.18
N ALA A 92 3.30 5.65 15.04
CA ALA A 92 1.86 5.72 14.87
C ALA A 92 1.49 5.52 13.41
N PHE A 93 0.36 4.88 13.16
CA PHE A 93 -0.29 4.74 11.86
C PHE A 93 -1.71 5.25 12.00
N VAL A 94 -2.15 6.14 11.11
CA VAL A 94 -3.50 6.74 11.13
C VAL A 94 -4.05 6.77 9.72
N GLU A 95 -5.07 5.99 9.45
CA GLU A 95 -5.70 5.92 8.14
C GLU A 95 -6.71 7.06 7.98
N LYS A 96 -6.59 7.82 6.90
CA LYS A 96 -7.52 8.87 6.43
C LYS A 96 -7.99 9.83 7.54
N PRO A 97 -7.07 10.60 8.15
CA PRO A 97 -7.41 11.58 9.18
C PRO A 97 -8.30 12.70 8.62
N ASP A 98 -9.01 13.41 9.48
CA ASP A 98 -9.68 14.64 9.07
C ASP A 98 -8.68 15.74 8.63
N LEU A 99 -9.17 16.75 7.90
CA LEU A 99 -8.34 17.80 7.32
C LEU A 99 -7.51 18.55 8.39
N LYS A 100 -8.08 18.82 9.56
CA LYS A 100 -7.41 19.55 10.64
C LYS A 100 -6.22 18.75 11.18
N VAL A 101 -6.41 17.45 11.36
CA VAL A 101 -5.36 16.52 11.81
C VAL A 101 -4.30 16.37 10.72
N ALA A 102 -4.70 16.18 9.45
CA ALA A 102 -3.77 16.11 8.32
C ALA A 102 -2.89 17.35 8.20
N GLN A 103 -3.45 18.56 8.36
CA GLN A 103 -2.69 19.82 8.38
C GLN A 103 -1.67 19.87 9.52
N GLN A 104 -2.01 19.36 10.71
CA GLN A 104 -1.08 19.27 11.83
C GLN A 104 0.07 18.30 11.54
N TYR A 105 -0.23 17.17 10.90
CA TYR A 105 0.79 16.19 10.53
C TYR A 105 1.78 16.75 9.53
N VAL A 106 1.30 17.38 8.45
CA VAL A 106 2.16 18.05 7.46
C VAL A 106 3.02 19.14 8.11
N LYS A 107 2.39 20.02 8.90
CA LYS A 107 3.12 21.12 9.60
C LYS A 107 4.19 20.61 10.55
N SER A 108 4.01 19.44 11.14
CA SER A 108 4.97 18.85 12.09
C SER A 108 6.25 18.36 11.44
N GLY A 109 6.25 18.02 10.14
CA GLY A 109 7.35 17.41 9.40
C GLY A 109 7.74 15.99 9.89
N ARG A 110 6.92 15.35 10.74
CA ARG A 110 7.24 14.05 11.36
C ARG A 110 6.46 12.88 10.78
N TYR A 111 5.53 13.15 9.87
CA TYR A 111 4.68 12.15 9.28
C TYR A 111 5.00 11.97 7.80
N LEU A 112 4.85 10.74 7.34
CA LEU A 112 4.89 10.35 5.95
C LEU A 112 3.50 9.89 5.53
N TRP A 113 3.14 10.01 4.26
CA TRP A 113 2.00 9.29 3.70
C TRP A 113 2.32 7.80 3.60
N ASN A 114 1.35 6.96 3.87
CA ASN A 114 1.41 5.55 3.52
C ASN A 114 1.17 5.40 2.01
N ALA A 115 2.17 4.92 1.28
CA ALA A 115 2.05 4.70 -0.17
C ALA A 115 1.17 3.47 -0.52
N GLY A 116 0.67 2.73 0.46
CA GLY A 116 -0.10 1.51 0.24
C GLY A 116 0.73 0.35 -0.31
N MET A 117 2.04 0.43 -0.19
CA MET A 117 3.00 -0.60 -0.60
C MET A 117 3.48 -1.35 0.64
N PHE A 118 3.36 -2.68 0.63
CA PHE A 118 3.75 -3.51 1.76
C PHE A 118 4.72 -4.59 1.36
N VAL A 119 5.79 -4.75 2.13
CA VAL A 119 6.75 -5.85 2.02
C VAL A 119 6.80 -6.57 3.38
N ALA A 120 6.46 -7.85 3.41
CA ALA A 120 6.32 -8.57 4.67
C ALA A 120 6.56 -10.07 4.53
N PRO A 121 7.01 -10.76 5.59
CA PRO A 121 6.91 -12.22 5.69
C PRO A 121 5.44 -12.63 5.60
N VAL A 122 5.12 -13.58 4.72
CA VAL A 122 3.74 -14.04 4.51
C VAL A 122 3.10 -14.57 5.78
N GLY A 123 3.88 -15.25 6.63
CA GLY A 123 3.42 -15.77 7.92
C GLY A 123 2.98 -14.66 8.88
N LEU A 124 3.75 -13.56 8.96
CA LEU A 124 3.39 -12.43 9.82
C LEU A 124 2.13 -11.70 9.32
N MET A 125 2.02 -11.51 8.01
CA MET A 125 0.82 -10.93 7.39
C MET A 125 -0.42 -11.76 7.71
N LEU A 126 -0.33 -13.08 7.60
CA LEU A 126 -1.44 -14.00 7.88
C LEU A 126 -1.77 -14.06 9.38
N ALA A 127 -0.77 -13.99 10.28
CA ALA A 127 -1.01 -13.97 11.72
C ALA A 127 -1.85 -12.75 12.14
N HIS A 128 -1.52 -11.56 11.61
CA HIS A 128 -2.33 -10.36 11.86
C HIS A 128 -3.74 -10.46 11.24
N LEU A 129 -3.88 -11.08 10.06
CA LEU A 129 -5.22 -11.34 9.49
C LEU A 129 -6.01 -12.34 10.33
N GLU A 130 -5.39 -13.38 10.86
CA GLU A 130 -6.05 -14.35 11.74
C GLU A 130 -6.56 -13.72 13.02
N GLU A 131 -5.75 -12.85 13.63
CA GLU A 131 -6.10 -12.17 14.88
C GLU A 131 -7.21 -11.13 14.69
N ASN A 132 -7.11 -10.31 13.67
CA ASN A 132 -8.00 -9.14 13.51
C ASN A 132 -9.22 -9.41 12.61
N GLU A 133 -9.11 -10.34 11.67
CA GLU A 133 -10.14 -10.68 10.67
C GLU A 133 -10.24 -12.21 10.48
N PRO A 134 -10.55 -12.99 11.52
CA PRO A 134 -10.47 -14.47 11.50
C PRO A 134 -11.34 -15.11 10.42
N ALA A 135 -12.52 -14.54 10.11
CA ALA A 135 -13.38 -15.05 9.06
C ALA A 135 -12.75 -14.84 7.66
N LEU A 136 -12.11 -13.67 7.44
CA LEU A 136 -11.37 -13.40 6.21
C LEU A 136 -10.19 -14.37 6.08
N HIS A 137 -9.36 -14.51 7.12
CA HIS A 137 -8.24 -15.44 7.13
C HIS A 137 -8.68 -16.88 6.82
N ALA A 138 -9.71 -17.39 7.48
CA ALA A 138 -10.22 -18.74 7.25
C ALA A 138 -10.62 -18.98 5.78
N GLY A 139 -11.37 -18.04 5.19
CA GLY A 139 -11.77 -18.14 3.79
C GLY A 139 -10.58 -18.05 2.82
N LEU A 140 -9.58 -17.22 3.11
CA LEU A 140 -8.37 -17.11 2.30
C LEU A 140 -7.54 -18.40 2.35
N MET A 141 -7.41 -19.00 3.53
CA MET A 141 -6.72 -20.28 3.70
C MET A 141 -7.47 -21.45 3.03
N GLU A 142 -8.80 -21.41 3.01
CA GLU A 142 -9.60 -22.39 2.24
C GLU A 142 -9.33 -22.28 0.74
N ILE A 143 -9.34 -21.08 0.19
CA ILE A 143 -8.97 -20.83 -1.22
C ILE A 143 -7.54 -21.28 -1.51
N ALA A 144 -6.59 -20.95 -0.62
CA ALA A 144 -5.19 -21.30 -0.82
C ALA A 144 -4.96 -22.82 -0.86
N ARG A 145 -5.63 -23.60 0.02
CA ARG A 145 -5.52 -25.06 0.00
C ARG A 145 -6.07 -25.69 -1.29
N ALA A 146 -7.07 -25.09 -1.90
CA ALA A 146 -7.62 -25.53 -3.17
C ALA A 146 -6.85 -25.03 -4.41
N TRP A 147 -5.90 -24.09 -4.24
CA TRP A 147 -5.31 -23.34 -5.35
C TRP A 147 -4.64 -24.21 -6.41
N GLU A 148 -3.93 -25.26 -6.00
CA GLU A 148 -3.22 -26.19 -6.89
C GLU A 148 -4.02 -27.48 -7.15
N THR A 149 -5.32 -27.49 -6.85
CA THR A 149 -6.19 -28.66 -7.01
C THR A 149 -7.26 -28.44 -8.09
N PRO A 150 -7.92 -29.49 -8.61
CA PRO A 150 -9.03 -29.34 -9.55
C PRO A 150 -10.22 -28.54 -9.01
N GLU A 151 -10.39 -28.49 -7.68
CA GLU A 151 -11.50 -27.81 -7.00
C GLU A 151 -11.30 -26.27 -6.89
N ARG A 152 -10.17 -25.73 -7.35
CA ARG A 152 -9.82 -24.30 -7.25
C ARG A 152 -10.96 -23.39 -7.67
N ASP A 153 -11.50 -23.60 -8.86
CA ASP A 153 -12.49 -22.67 -9.44
C ASP A 153 -13.84 -22.78 -8.71
N GLU A 154 -14.21 -23.95 -8.23
CA GLU A 154 -15.40 -24.18 -7.42
C GLU A 154 -15.26 -23.48 -6.05
N VAL A 155 -14.14 -23.70 -5.36
CA VAL A 155 -13.87 -23.08 -4.06
C VAL A 155 -13.79 -21.56 -4.20
N MET A 156 -13.11 -21.06 -5.23
CA MET A 156 -13.06 -19.61 -5.52
C MET A 156 -14.45 -19.00 -5.75
N ALA A 157 -15.30 -19.68 -6.55
CA ALA A 157 -16.64 -19.19 -6.84
C ALA A 157 -17.54 -19.14 -5.60
N ARG A 158 -17.36 -20.07 -4.68
CA ARG A 158 -18.12 -20.19 -3.44
C ARG A 158 -17.60 -19.23 -2.36
N VAL A 159 -16.30 -19.23 -2.08
CA VAL A 159 -15.73 -18.55 -0.91
C VAL A 159 -15.48 -17.07 -1.19
N TRP A 160 -14.93 -16.72 -2.36
CA TRP A 160 -14.55 -15.33 -2.67
C TRP A 160 -15.68 -14.31 -2.52
N PRO A 161 -16.93 -14.58 -2.95
CA PRO A 161 -18.06 -13.66 -2.76
C PRO A 161 -18.44 -13.38 -1.30
N GLU A 162 -18.09 -14.28 -0.39
CA GLU A 162 -18.44 -14.20 1.03
C GLU A 162 -17.36 -13.52 1.90
N LEU A 163 -16.16 -13.30 1.34
CA LEU A 163 -15.07 -12.67 2.09
C LEU A 163 -15.41 -11.26 2.53
N THR A 164 -15.04 -10.92 3.76
CA THR A 164 -15.13 -9.57 4.33
C THR A 164 -14.44 -8.55 3.43
N LYS A 165 -15.09 -7.39 3.22
CA LYS A 165 -14.55 -6.26 2.47
C LYS A 165 -13.90 -5.28 3.43
N THR A 166 -12.59 -5.38 3.60
CA THR A 166 -11.82 -4.48 4.46
C THR A 166 -10.53 -4.03 3.77
N ALA A 167 -10.04 -2.84 4.10
CA ALA A 167 -8.73 -2.40 3.66
C ALA A 167 -7.63 -3.13 4.43
N ILE A 168 -6.47 -3.33 3.80
CA ILE A 168 -5.30 -3.95 4.45
C ILE A 168 -4.79 -3.08 5.60
N ASP A 169 -5.01 -1.78 5.51
CA ASP A 169 -4.61 -0.81 6.50
C ASP A 169 -5.31 -1.07 7.84
N TYR A 170 -6.62 -1.28 7.84
CA TYR A 170 -7.40 -1.61 9.04
C TYR A 170 -7.21 -3.05 9.51
N ALA A 171 -7.13 -3.99 8.57
CA ALA A 171 -7.02 -5.41 8.90
C ALA A 171 -5.64 -5.80 9.45
N VAL A 172 -4.59 -5.10 9.01
CA VAL A 172 -3.21 -5.47 9.31
C VAL A 172 -2.37 -4.28 9.75
N ALA A 173 -2.27 -3.18 8.98
CA ALA A 173 -1.23 -2.19 9.19
C ALA A 173 -1.40 -1.40 10.50
N GLU A 174 -2.61 -0.94 10.84
CA GLU A 174 -2.89 -0.22 12.10
C GLU A 174 -2.68 -1.12 13.33
N PRO A 175 -3.29 -2.34 13.41
CA PRO A 175 -3.06 -3.24 14.56
C PRO A 175 -1.60 -3.67 14.69
N ALA A 176 -0.93 -4.02 13.59
CA ALA A 176 0.48 -4.38 13.60
C ALA A 176 1.38 -3.21 14.07
N ALA A 177 1.07 -1.98 13.68
CA ALA A 177 1.79 -0.80 14.14
C ALA A 177 1.62 -0.58 15.66
N ALA A 178 0.45 -0.87 16.20
CA ALA A 178 0.15 -0.74 17.64
C ALA A 178 1.01 -1.66 18.51
N VAL A 179 1.39 -2.84 17.99
CA VAL A 179 2.25 -3.82 18.70
C VAL A 179 3.72 -3.72 18.32
N GLY A 180 4.07 -2.80 17.38
CA GLY A 180 5.46 -2.55 16.99
C GLY A 180 5.99 -3.44 15.87
N ASP A 181 5.12 -4.14 15.15
CA ASP A 181 5.48 -5.04 14.05
C ASP A 181 5.63 -4.34 12.69
N VAL A 182 5.41 -3.02 12.63
CA VAL A 182 5.55 -2.25 11.39
C VAL A 182 6.82 -1.42 11.39
N ALA A 183 7.49 -1.42 10.24
CA ALA A 183 8.58 -0.51 9.92
C ALA A 183 8.25 0.32 8.68
N VAL A 184 8.93 1.44 8.49
CA VAL A 184 8.78 2.30 7.32
C VAL A 184 10.15 2.60 6.70
N ILE A 185 10.21 2.53 5.37
CA ILE A 185 11.31 3.07 4.57
C ILE A 185 10.83 4.39 3.95
N PRO A 186 11.43 5.54 4.26
CA PRO A 186 11.13 6.79 3.59
C PRO A 186 11.53 6.72 2.12
N GLY A 187 10.59 7.01 1.22
CA GLY A 187 10.83 7.10 -0.21
C GLY A 187 11.15 8.52 -0.64
N SER A 188 12.34 8.76 -1.17
CA SER A 188 12.80 10.06 -1.68
C SER A 188 12.57 10.18 -3.21
N PHE A 189 11.40 9.75 -3.68
CA PHE A 189 10.99 9.78 -5.09
C PHE A 189 9.63 10.47 -5.23
N THR A 190 9.33 10.94 -6.42
CA THR A 190 7.99 11.44 -6.75
C THR A 190 7.02 10.25 -6.83
N TRP A 191 5.88 10.39 -6.16
CA TRP A 191 4.84 9.39 -6.13
C TRP A 191 3.47 10.06 -6.30
N ASP A 192 2.62 9.46 -7.12
CA ASP A 192 1.23 9.85 -7.30
C ASP A 192 0.37 8.59 -7.49
N ASP A 193 -0.73 8.49 -6.77
CA ASP A 193 -1.67 7.36 -6.83
C ASP A 193 -2.64 7.43 -8.02
N VAL A 194 -2.60 8.53 -8.78
CA VAL A 194 -3.44 8.81 -9.96
C VAL A 194 -4.95 8.59 -9.67
N GLY A 195 -5.37 9.02 -8.49
CA GLY A 195 -6.73 8.78 -8.00
C GLY A 195 -7.82 9.64 -8.64
N ASP A 196 -7.46 10.71 -9.36
CA ASP A 196 -8.38 11.65 -9.98
C ASP A 196 -7.81 12.33 -11.24
N PHE A 197 -8.68 13.07 -11.96
CA PHE A 197 -8.25 13.83 -13.14
C PHE A 197 -7.26 14.96 -12.81
N ALA A 198 -7.28 15.49 -11.60
CA ALA A 198 -6.33 16.50 -11.17
C ALA A 198 -4.92 15.92 -11.03
N ALA A 199 -4.80 14.65 -10.60
CA ALA A 199 -3.54 13.91 -10.61
C ALA A 199 -2.97 13.77 -12.03
N ILE A 200 -3.81 13.40 -12.99
CA ILE A 200 -3.42 13.31 -14.41
C ILE A 200 -2.91 14.67 -14.93
N ALA A 201 -3.59 15.77 -14.56
CA ALA A 201 -3.16 17.11 -14.94
C ALA A 201 -1.84 17.54 -14.28
N ARG A 202 -1.57 17.11 -13.05
CA ARG A 202 -0.29 17.35 -12.35
C ARG A 202 0.87 16.62 -13.02
N LEU A 203 0.63 15.38 -13.45
CA LEU A 203 1.63 14.53 -14.12
C LEU A 203 1.93 14.98 -15.54
N ASN A 204 1.04 15.76 -16.17
CA ASN A 204 1.19 16.29 -17.51
C ASN A 204 1.16 17.82 -17.49
N PRO A 205 2.28 18.47 -17.13
CA PRO A 205 2.32 19.93 -16.91
C PRO A 205 2.19 20.76 -18.19
N VAL A 206 2.20 20.14 -19.37
CA VAL A 206 2.03 20.85 -20.65
C VAL A 206 0.60 21.34 -20.77
N ARG A 207 0.42 22.65 -20.65
CA ARG A 207 -0.87 23.33 -20.79
C ARG A 207 -0.86 24.21 -22.03
N ASP A 208 -1.98 24.29 -22.71
CA ASP A 208 -2.17 25.28 -23.77
C ASP A 208 -2.40 26.70 -23.19
N ALA A 209 -2.58 27.68 -24.08
CA ALA A 209 -2.82 29.07 -23.70
C ALA A 209 -4.11 29.26 -22.87
N SER A 210 -5.05 28.33 -22.93
CA SER A 210 -6.29 28.34 -22.13
C SER A 210 -6.13 27.63 -20.77
N GLY A 211 -4.96 27.04 -20.48
CA GLY A 211 -4.68 26.30 -19.26
C GLY A 211 -5.19 24.86 -19.28
N ILE A 212 -5.60 24.35 -20.44
CA ILE A 212 -6.10 22.98 -20.62
C ILE A 212 -4.93 22.04 -20.90
N THR A 213 -4.88 20.92 -20.17
CA THR A 213 -3.96 19.81 -20.47
C THR A 213 -4.62 18.88 -21.48
N VAL A 214 -4.00 18.71 -22.65
CA VAL A 214 -4.44 17.76 -23.68
C VAL A 214 -3.44 16.62 -23.76
N ILE A 215 -3.92 15.38 -23.63
CA ILE A 215 -3.12 14.16 -23.73
C ILE A 215 -3.54 13.41 -24.99
N GLY A 216 -2.59 13.17 -25.90
CA GLY A 216 -2.80 12.48 -27.17
C GLY A 216 -3.17 13.42 -28.34
N ASP A 217 -3.36 12.82 -29.51
CA ASP A 217 -3.62 13.52 -30.80
C ASP A 217 -5.11 13.80 -31.04
N THR A 218 -5.87 14.09 -30.01
CA THR A 218 -7.31 14.37 -30.15
C THR A 218 -7.51 15.77 -30.72
N PRO A 219 -8.32 15.97 -31.79
CA PRO A 219 -8.64 17.30 -32.27
C PRO A 219 -9.36 18.10 -31.19
N ARG A 220 -8.88 19.33 -30.95
CA ARG A 220 -9.46 20.23 -29.92
C ARG A 220 -10.86 20.62 -30.38
N VAL A 221 -11.87 20.28 -29.59
CA VAL A 221 -13.22 20.78 -29.77
C VAL A 221 -13.35 22.01 -28.86
N TYR A 222 -13.38 23.19 -29.44
CA TYR A 222 -13.73 24.41 -28.72
C TYR A 222 -15.27 24.50 -28.72
N SER A 223 -15.89 24.58 -27.55
CA SER A 223 -17.26 25.06 -27.44
C SER A 223 -17.20 26.57 -27.34
N ASP A 224 -17.80 27.27 -28.31
CA ASP A 224 -17.92 28.75 -28.31
C ASP A 224 -18.99 29.25 -27.33
N ASP A 225 -19.50 28.40 -26.44
CA ASP A 225 -20.52 28.74 -25.44
C ASP A 225 -19.86 28.96 -24.08
N ALA A 226 -19.45 30.21 -23.81
CA ALA A 226 -19.16 30.75 -22.49
C ALA A 226 -19.85 32.10 -22.30
#